data_58a41d33216a807bf0a0e31e334caa60
#
_entry.id   58a41d33216a807bf0a0e31e334caa60
#
_cell.length_a   1.000
_cell.length_b   1.000
_cell.length_c   1.000
_cell.angle_alpha   90.00
_cell.angle_beta   90.00
_cell.angle_gamma   90.00
#
_symmetry.space_group_name_H-M   'P 1'
#
loop_
_entity.id
_entity.type
_entity.pdbx_description
1 polymer ?
#
loop_
_entity_poly.entity_id
_entity_poly.type
_entity_poly.pdbx_seq_one_letter_code
_entity_poly.pdbx_strand_id
1 'polypeptide(L)'
;MRALPVALCGVLVGWGIGFWAAPHVLAGLTRSSLARVNYRKREVVAGLGLLLPLGLLVWAAPLAVAARVDPLRAVRAGLLAPSGLAVVVAGLAFVVLGLVDDLVEDEAGSRGFRGHLRALASGRLTGGGIKLLGGALAGLLVAGLALPGDRPAWAVLLGGLVVASAANTANLLDLRPGRCAKVFLPLWVVGCLLDPGGGAWSAGLAGAALAALPFDLREEGMLGDAGANALGAVVGTLLLAGPMWLLWAAAAVLVALQLAAERVSFTRVIEGNRVLRAADRLGRRGD
;
A
#
# COMPACT_ATOMS: atom_id res chain seq x y z
N MET A 1 -11.59 10.37 19.24
CA MET A 1 -10.61 11.47 19.37
C MET A 1 -9.27 11.11 20.04
N ARG A 2 -9.18 10.07 20.91
CA ARG A 2 -7.93 9.73 21.63
C ARG A 2 -6.85 9.02 20.80
N ALA A 3 -7.21 8.39 19.67
CA ALA A 3 -6.25 7.78 18.76
C ALA A 3 -5.48 8.78 17.88
N LEU A 4 -5.99 10.00 17.67
CA LEU A 4 -5.36 11.00 16.83
C LEU A 4 -3.96 11.42 17.30
N PRO A 5 -3.72 11.75 18.58
CA PRO A 5 -2.36 12.06 19.05
C PRO A 5 -1.40 10.89 18.85
N VAL A 6 -1.87 9.65 19.05
CA VAL A 6 -1.09 8.43 18.85
C VAL A 6 -0.71 8.30 17.36
N ALA A 7 -1.66 8.50 16.46
CA ALA A 7 -1.40 8.48 15.03
C ALA A 7 -0.41 9.58 14.60
N LEU A 8 -0.56 10.81 15.12
CA LEU A 8 0.38 11.91 14.83
C LEU A 8 1.80 11.59 15.29
N CYS A 9 1.97 11.04 16.50
CA CYS A 9 3.27 10.56 16.96
C CYS A 9 3.84 9.48 16.04
N GLY A 10 3.01 8.53 15.61
CA GLY A 10 3.42 7.48 14.68
C GLY A 10 3.88 8.02 13.32
N VAL A 11 3.16 8.99 12.77
CA VAL A 11 3.57 9.68 11.53
C VAL A 11 4.92 10.36 11.71
N LEU A 12 5.14 11.08 12.82
CA LEU A 12 6.41 11.78 13.08
C LEU A 12 7.57 10.79 13.24
N VAL A 13 7.38 9.69 13.98
CA VAL A 13 8.39 8.65 14.16
C VAL A 13 8.70 7.97 12.82
N GLY A 14 7.67 7.55 12.07
CA GLY A 14 7.85 6.93 10.75
C GLY A 14 8.50 7.88 9.74
N TRP A 15 8.14 9.16 9.77
CA TRP A 15 8.77 10.18 8.94
C TRP A 15 10.25 10.36 9.30
N GLY A 16 10.58 10.50 10.57
CA GLY A 16 11.95 10.69 11.03
C GLY A 16 12.87 9.53 10.65
N ILE A 17 12.44 8.29 10.94
CA ILE A 17 13.23 7.09 10.59
C ILE A 17 13.31 6.89 9.07
N GLY A 18 12.20 7.12 8.34
CA GLY A 18 12.16 7.01 6.89
C GLY A 18 13.08 8.03 6.22
N PHE A 19 13.06 9.29 6.67
CA PHE A 19 13.91 10.34 6.12
C PHE A 19 15.41 10.08 6.40
N TRP A 20 15.73 9.59 7.59
CA TRP A 20 17.10 9.18 7.94
C TRP A 20 17.55 7.98 7.11
N ALA A 21 16.71 6.96 6.93
CA ALA A 21 17.06 5.73 6.25
C ALA A 21 17.09 5.86 4.71
N ALA A 22 16.33 6.79 4.11
CA ALA A 22 16.18 6.88 2.66
C ALA A 22 17.53 6.99 1.91
N PRO A 23 18.49 7.87 2.26
CA PRO A 23 19.76 7.94 1.56
C PRO A 23 20.56 6.63 1.66
N HIS A 24 20.48 5.93 2.79
CA HIS A 24 21.20 4.67 3.01
C HIS A 24 20.59 3.54 2.18
N VAL A 25 19.26 3.47 2.12
CA VAL A 25 18.53 2.50 1.28
C VAL A 25 18.84 2.73 -0.19
N LEU A 26 18.77 3.98 -0.65
CA LEU A 26 19.10 4.32 -2.03
C LEU A 26 20.55 3.96 -2.38
N ALA A 27 21.51 4.36 -1.55
CA ALA A 27 22.92 4.05 -1.77
C ALA A 27 23.22 2.55 -1.76
N GLY A 28 22.58 1.79 -0.86
CA GLY A 28 22.76 0.35 -0.74
C GLY A 28 22.18 -0.44 -1.93
N LEU A 29 21.16 0.10 -2.59
CA LEU A 29 20.41 -0.61 -3.64
C LEU A 29 20.78 -0.18 -5.07
N THR A 30 21.67 0.78 -5.27
CA THR A 30 22.06 1.27 -6.61
C THR A 30 22.65 0.19 -7.52
N ARG A 31 23.19 -0.89 -6.96
CA ARG A 31 23.76 -2.01 -7.73
C ARG A 31 22.94 -3.30 -7.58
N SER A 32 21.70 -3.20 -7.13
CA SER A 32 20.84 -4.34 -6.95
C SER A 32 19.92 -4.56 -8.15
N SER A 33 19.24 -5.71 -8.20
CA SER A 33 18.17 -6.00 -9.16
C SER A 33 16.94 -5.10 -9.00
N LEU A 34 16.90 -4.24 -7.98
CA LEU A 34 15.86 -3.22 -7.80
C LEU A 34 16.14 -1.92 -8.57
N ALA A 35 17.26 -1.80 -9.28
CA ALA A 35 17.48 -0.72 -10.23
C ALA A 35 16.57 -0.91 -11.45
N ARG A 36 15.77 0.11 -11.77
CA ARG A 36 14.77 0.09 -12.86
C ARG A 36 14.94 1.33 -13.74
N VAL A 37 14.59 1.18 -15.00
CA VAL A 37 14.54 2.32 -15.93
C VAL A 37 13.19 3.02 -15.80
N ASN A 38 13.19 4.28 -15.36
CA ASN A 38 11.99 5.08 -15.23
C ASN A 38 11.43 5.56 -16.58
N TYR A 39 10.31 6.28 -16.56
CA TYR A 39 9.66 6.81 -17.78
C TYR A 39 10.51 7.82 -18.57
N ARG A 40 11.55 8.42 -17.96
CA ARG A 40 12.55 9.30 -18.61
C ARG A 40 13.78 8.54 -19.09
N LYS A 41 13.73 7.22 -19.08
CA LYS A 41 14.86 6.33 -19.43
C LYS A 41 16.10 6.54 -18.53
N ARG A 42 15.88 6.98 -17.29
CA ARG A 42 16.92 7.07 -16.24
C ARG A 42 16.83 5.84 -15.36
N GLU A 43 17.98 5.34 -14.96
CA GLU A 43 18.07 4.27 -13.98
C GLU A 43 17.78 4.85 -12.58
N VAL A 44 16.80 4.29 -11.89
CA VAL A 44 16.38 4.69 -10.53
C VAL A 44 16.14 3.44 -9.69
N VAL A 45 16.33 3.55 -8.38
CA VAL A 45 16.12 2.45 -7.44
C VAL A 45 14.62 2.33 -7.10
N ALA A 46 14.00 1.19 -7.38
CA ALA A 46 12.64 0.85 -6.94
C ALA A 46 12.69 0.23 -5.54
N GLY A 47 13.24 0.95 -4.57
CA GLY A 47 13.49 0.44 -3.21
C GLY A 47 13.05 1.35 -2.08
N LEU A 48 12.48 2.53 -2.37
CA LEU A 48 11.95 3.43 -1.33
C LEU A 48 10.79 2.77 -0.57
N GLY A 49 10.08 1.82 -1.18
CA GLY A 49 9.05 1.03 -0.51
C GLY A 49 9.53 0.24 0.70
N LEU A 50 10.82 -0.07 0.81
CA LEU A 50 11.41 -0.73 1.97
C LEU A 50 11.44 0.16 3.23
N LEU A 51 11.27 1.47 3.08
CA LEU A 51 11.09 2.38 4.21
C LEU A 51 9.76 2.15 4.93
N LEU A 52 8.73 1.68 4.23
CA LEU A 52 7.38 1.52 4.76
C LEU A 52 7.31 0.46 5.87
N PRO A 53 7.81 -0.79 5.67
CA PRO A 53 7.85 -1.78 6.74
C PRO A 53 8.76 -1.36 7.89
N LEU A 54 9.86 -0.63 7.61
CA LEU A 54 10.72 -0.10 8.66
C LEU A 54 9.94 0.89 9.55
N GLY A 55 9.28 1.89 8.97
CA GLY A 55 8.47 2.85 9.71
C GLY A 55 7.30 2.18 10.44
N LEU A 56 6.65 1.20 9.80
CA LEU A 56 5.58 0.41 10.43
C LEU A 56 6.09 -0.31 11.68
N LEU A 57 7.17 -1.05 11.59
CA LEU A 57 7.70 -1.86 12.69
C LEU A 57 8.29 -1.01 13.82
N VAL A 58 9.04 0.05 13.51
CA VAL A 58 9.59 0.95 14.52
C VAL A 58 8.49 1.61 15.34
N TRP A 59 7.32 1.84 14.75
CA TRP A 59 6.15 2.37 15.45
C TRP A 59 5.29 1.29 16.11
N ALA A 60 4.93 0.23 15.39
CA ALA A 60 4.00 -0.78 15.88
C ALA A 60 4.57 -1.63 17.02
N ALA A 61 5.86 -1.92 17.02
CA ALA A 61 6.45 -2.76 18.07
C ALA A 61 6.40 -2.10 19.46
N PRO A 62 6.85 -0.85 19.67
CA PRO A 62 6.67 -0.16 20.96
C PRO A 62 5.20 0.02 21.34
N LEU A 63 4.33 0.26 20.35
CA LEU A 63 2.90 0.39 20.59
C LEU A 63 2.29 -0.93 21.11
N ALA A 64 2.71 -2.05 20.56
CA ALA A 64 2.30 -3.38 21.03
C ALA A 64 2.76 -3.65 22.46
N VAL A 65 3.99 -3.28 22.82
CA VAL A 65 4.51 -3.38 24.19
C VAL A 65 3.71 -2.47 25.13
N ALA A 66 3.50 -1.21 24.76
CA ALA A 66 2.73 -0.26 25.56
C ALA A 66 1.29 -0.74 25.79
N ALA A 67 0.65 -1.36 24.80
CA ALA A 67 -0.68 -1.94 24.95
C ALA A 67 -0.73 -3.11 25.94
N ARG A 68 0.36 -3.86 26.12
CA ARG A 68 0.49 -4.92 27.11
C ARG A 68 0.75 -4.39 28.52
N VAL A 69 1.55 -3.31 28.64
CA VAL A 69 1.88 -2.70 29.95
C VAL A 69 0.68 -1.97 30.54
N ASP A 70 -0.10 -1.25 29.75
CA ASP A 70 -1.31 -0.55 30.20
C ASP A 70 -2.50 -0.85 29.27
N PRO A 71 -3.14 -2.05 29.46
CA PRO A 71 -4.28 -2.44 28.64
C PRO A 71 -5.48 -1.49 28.75
N LEU A 72 -5.69 -0.86 29.92
CA LEU A 72 -6.81 0.07 30.12
C LEU A 72 -6.64 1.35 29.29
N ARG A 73 -5.42 1.86 29.20
CA ARG A 73 -5.12 2.97 28.28
C ARG A 73 -5.25 2.54 26.82
N ALA A 74 -4.77 1.36 26.47
CA ALA A 74 -4.87 0.82 25.13
C ALA A 74 -6.34 0.67 24.67
N VAL A 75 -7.22 0.12 25.53
CA VAL A 75 -8.67 0.05 25.28
C VAL A 75 -9.27 1.45 25.09
N ARG A 76 -8.96 2.38 25.99
CA ARG A 76 -9.48 3.77 25.92
C ARG A 76 -9.01 4.51 24.68
N ALA A 77 -7.85 4.14 24.12
CA ALA A 77 -7.31 4.70 22.89
C ALA A 77 -7.78 3.95 21.62
N GLY A 78 -8.56 2.87 21.77
CA GLY A 78 -9.03 2.04 20.64
C GLY A 78 -7.92 1.18 20.01
N LEU A 79 -6.79 0.99 20.70
CA LEU A 79 -5.62 0.28 20.17
C LEU A 79 -5.73 -1.25 20.23
N LEU A 80 -6.71 -1.81 20.96
CA LEU A 80 -6.95 -3.26 21.01
C LEU A 80 -7.98 -3.74 19.98
N ALA A 81 -8.34 -2.89 19.01
CA ALA A 81 -9.21 -3.32 17.92
C ALA A 81 -8.48 -4.37 17.04
N PRO A 82 -9.20 -5.40 16.55
CA PRO A 82 -8.64 -6.42 15.65
C PRO A 82 -7.97 -5.82 14.40
N SER A 83 -8.46 -4.67 13.95
CA SER A 83 -7.91 -3.92 12.82
C SER A 83 -6.45 -3.48 13.03
N GLY A 84 -5.99 -3.30 14.27
CA GLY A 84 -4.60 -2.98 14.56
C GLY A 84 -3.62 -4.06 14.05
N LEU A 85 -3.89 -5.32 14.37
CA LEU A 85 -3.10 -6.44 13.84
C LEU A 85 -3.29 -6.58 12.32
N ALA A 86 -4.52 -6.42 11.83
CA ALA A 86 -4.83 -6.56 10.42
C ALA A 86 -4.04 -5.57 9.54
N VAL A 87 -3.92 -4.29 9.93
CA VAL A 87 -3.14 -3.30 9.16
C VAL A 87 -1.63 -3.59 9.18
N VAL A 88 -1.11 -4.13 10.31
CA VAL A 88 0.29 -4.55 10.37
C VAL A 88 0.55 -5.73 9.43
N VAL A 89 -0.33 -6.74 9.47
CA VAL A 89 -0.26 -7.91 8.57
C VAL A 89 -0.41 -7.45 7.10
N ALA A 90 -1.36 -6.56 6.80
CA ALA A 90 -1.55 -6.00 5.47
C ALA A 90 -0.27 -5.31 4.96
N GLY A 91 0.27 -4.38 5.75
CA GLY A 91 1.49 -3.66 5.40
C GLY A 91 2.66 -4.60 5.11
N LEU A 92 2.94 -5.58 5.98
CA LEU A 92 4.07 -6.50 5.83
C LEU A 92 3.86 -7.51 4.70
N ALA A 93 2.69 -8.15 4.61
CA ALA A 93 2.41 -9.14 3.60
C ALA A 93 2.48 -8.53 2.18
N PHE A 94 1.92 -7.36 1.99
CA PHE A 94 1.91 -6.71 0.67
C PHE A 94 3.26 -6.05 0.32
N VAL A 95 4.11 -5.70 1.29
CA VAL A 95 5.53 -5.39 1.03
C VAL A 95 6.24 -6.61 0.48
N VAL A 96 6.09 -7.77 1.13
CA VAL A 96 6.76 -9.01 0.69
C VAL A 96 6.30 -9.41 -0.70
N LEU A 97 4.99 -9.39 -0.96
CA LEU A 97 4.45 -9.71 -2.29
C LEU A 97 4.94 -8.73 -3.37
N GLY A 98 4.97 -7.44 -3.06
CA GLY A 98 5.49 -6.43 -3.99
C GLY A 98 6.99 -6.56 -4.22
N LEU A 99 7.77 -6.89 -3.17
CA LEU A 99 9.21 -7.13 -3.31
C LEU A 99 9.49 -8.38 -4.18
N VAL A 100 8.71 -9.43 -4.03
CA VAL A 100 8.81 -10.61 -4.91
C VAL A 100 8.55 -10.21 -6.36
N ASP A 101 7.54 -9.38 -6.62
CA ASP A 101 7.25 -8.87 -7.97
C ASP A 101 8.37 -7.96 -8.50
N ASP A 102 8.93 -7.09 -7.66
CA ASP A 102 10.08 -6.26 -8.00
C ASP A 102 11.35 -7.07 -8.31
N LEU A 103 11.50 -8.28 -7.76
CA LEU A 103 12.68 -9.14 -7.95
C LEU A 103 12.51 -10.16 -9.07
N VAL A 104 11.28 -10.58 -9.38
CA VAL A 104 11.01 -11.58 -10.43
C VAL A 104 10.83 -10.88 -11.76
N GLU A 105 11.68 -11.21 -12.72
CA GLU A 105 11.49 -10.77 -14.11
C GLU A 105 10.37 -11.59 -14.75
N ASP A 106 9.35 -10.91 -15.31
CA ASP A 106 8.29 -11.58 -16.04
C ASP A 106 8.82 -12.23 -17.33
N GLU A 107 8.61 -13.53 -17.47
CA GLU A 107 8.86 -14.24 -18.72
C GLU A 107 8.01 -13.65 -19.87
N ALA A 108 8.63 -13.40 -20.99
CA ALA A 108 7.96 -12.92 -22.19
C ALA A 108 6.86 -13.92 -22.62
N GLY A 109 5.59 -13.55 -22.47
CA GLY A 109 4.45 -14.37 -22.94
C GLY A 109 3.25 -14.41 -22.00
N SER A 110 3.38 -14.02 -20.73
CA SER A 110 2.26 -14.03 -19.75
C SER A 110 1.85 -12.61 -19.33
N ARG A 111 1.59 -11.73 -20.29
CA ARG A 111 1.17 -10.35 -19.99
C ARG A 111 -0.33 -10.25 -19.72
N GLY A 112 -0.70 -9.43 -18.72
CA GLY A 112 -2.08 -9.11 -18.34
C GLY A 112 -2.77 -10.21 -17.51
N PHE A 113 -3.85 -9.83 -16.81
CA PHE A 113 -4.61 -10.69 -15.89
C PHE A 113 -5.01 -12.04 -16.52
N ARG A 114 -5.51 -12.02 -17.76
CA ARG A 114 -5.93 -13.23 -18.49
C ARG A 114 -4.76 -14.16 -18.82
N GLY A 115 -3.57 -13.61 -19.08
CA GLY A 115 -2.36 -14.40 -19.35
C GLY A 115 -1.90 -15.18 -18.12
N HIS A 116 -1.84 -14.50 -16.98
CA HIS A 116 -1.46 -15.11 -15.69
C HIS A 116 -2.48 -16.15 -15.21
N LEU A 117 -3.78 -15.88 -15.37
CA LEU A 117 -4.83 -16.84 -15.03
C LEU A 117 -4.79 -18.11 -15.90
N ARG A 118 -4.50 -17.97 -17.19
CA ARG A 118 -4.33 -19.11 -18.10
C ARG A 118 -3.08 -19.91 -17.76
N ALA A 119 -1.96 -19.24 -17.44
CA ALA A 119 -0.74 -19.93 -16.99
C ALA A 119 -0.98 -20.72 -15.70
N LEU A 120 -1.67 -20.10 -14.72
CA LEU A 120 -2.04 -20.76 -13.47
C LEU A 120 -2.96 -21.98 -13.72
N ALA A 121 -3.96 -21.85 -14.58
CA ALA A 121 -4.84 -22.97 -14.96
C ALA A 121 -4.10 -24.11 -15.68
N SER A 122 -2.96 -23.83 -16.31
CA SER A 122 -2.06 -24.85 -16.91
C SER A 122 -0.97 -25.35 -15.96
N GLY A 123 -1.07 -25.04 -14.65
CA GLY A 123 -0.11 -25.48 -13.62
C GLY A 123 1.22 -24.71 -13.64
N ARG A 124 1.33 -23.61 -14.38
CA ARG A 124 2.53 -22.77 -14.41
C ARG A 124 2.34 -21.53 -13.54
N LEU A 125 3.22 -21.36 -12.55
CA LEU A 125 3.24 -20.22 -11.65
C LEU A 125 4.17 -19.16 -12.23
N THR A 126 3.58 -18.02 -12.65
CA THR A 126 4.30 -16.84 -13.14
C THR A 126 4.42 -15.79 -12.04
N GLY A 127 5.31 -14.79 -12.17
CA GLY A 127 5.42 -13.67 -11.22
C GLY A 127 4.07 -13.02 -10.95
N GLY A 128 3.34 -12.62 -12.00
CA GLY A 128 1.99 -12.08 -11.86
C GLY A 128 0.95 -13.08 -11.31
N GLY A 129 1.15 -14.39 -11.52
CA GLY A 129 0.34 -15.44 -10.88
C GLY A 129 0.57 -15.54 -9.37
N ILE A 130 1.82 -15.43 -8.92
CA ILE A 130 2.18 -15.34 -7.49
C ILE A 130 1.52 -14.09 -6.87
N LYS A 131 1.63 -12.95 -7.52
CA LYS A 131 1.03 -11.68 -7.07
C LYS A 131 -0.50 -11.78 -6.95
N LEU A 132 -1.15 -12.38 -7.96
CA LEU A 132 -2.60 -12.55 -7.96
C LEU A 132 -3.07 -13.47 -6.83
N LEU A 133 -2.50 -14.67 -6.74
CA LEU A 133 -2.86 -15.67 -5.73
C LEU A 133 -2.46 -15.20 -4.33
N GLY A 134 -1.22 -14.75 -4.17
CA GLY A 134 -0.70 -14.23 -2.90
C GLY A 134 -1.50 -13.02 -2.42
N GLY A 135 -1.80 -12.08 -3.31
CA GLY A 135 -2.63 -10.91 -2.99
C GLY A 135 -4.06 -11.28 -2.58
N ALA A 136 -4.68 -12.25 -3.25
CA ALA A 136 -6.01 -12.74 -2.88
C ALA A 136 -5.99 -13.41 -1.50
N LEU A 137 -5.05 -14.31 -1.24
CA LEU A 137 -4.92 -15.00 0.04
C LEU A 137 -4.56 -14.03 1.19
N ALA A 138 -3.63 -13.12 0.97
CA ALA A 138 -3.27 -12.09 1.93
C ALA A 138 -4.46 -11.16 2.22
N GLY A 139 -5.19 -10.75 1.19
CA GLY A 139 -6.41 -9.93 1.35
C GLY A 139 -7.48 -10.66 2.16
N LEU A 140 -7.71 -11.93 1.91
CA LEU A 140 -8.66 -12.76 2.70
C LEU A 140 -8.22 -12.90 4.15
N LEU A 141 -6.94 -13.17 4.40
CA LEU A 141 -6.38 -13.24 5.76
C LEU A 141 -6.59 -11.91 6.49
N VAL A 142 -6.25 -10.80 5.86
CA VAL A 142 -6.40 -9.45 6.43
C VAL A 142 -7.88 -9.15 6.74
N ALA A 143 -8.79 -9.46 5.81
CA ALA A 143 -10.22 -9.27 6.02
C ALA A 143 -10.76 -10.13 7.16
N GLY A 144 -10.31 -11.40 7.26
CA GLY A 144 -10.66 -12.29 8.36
C GLY A 144 -10.17 -11.81 9.73
N LEU A 145 -9.02 -11.11 9.76
CA LEU A 145 -8.48 -10.50 10.99
C LEU A 145 -9.17 -9.16 11.34
N ALA A 146 -9.57 -8.37 10.33
CA ALA A 146 -10.12 -7.03 10.55
C ALA A 146 -11.61 -7.03 10.86
N LEU A 147 -12.37 -7.90 10.20
CA LEU A 147 -13.82 -7.93 10.34
C LEU A 147 -14.24 -8.65 11.62
N PRO A 148 -15.31 -8.18 12.30
CA PRO A 148 -15.88 -8.88 13.45
C PRO A 148 -16.33 -10.30 13.10
N GLY A 149 -16.19 -11.24 14.07
CA GLY A 149 -16.46 -12.66 13.86
C GLY A 149 -17.93 -13.02 13.59
N ASP A 150 -18.87 -12.09 13.83
CA ASP A 150 -20.30 -12.22 13.51
C ASP A 150 -20.62 -11.87 12.05
N ARG A 151 -19.65 -11.37 11.28
CA ARG A 151 -19.83 -11.07 9.87
C ARG A 151 -19.90 -12.35 9.03
N PRO A 152 -20.80 -12.43 8.06
CA PRO A 152 -20.92 -13.59 7.20
C PRO A 152 -19.69 -13.78 6.31
N ALA A 153 -19.40 -15.02 5.93
CA ALA A 153 -18.22 -15.36 5.11
C ALA A 153 -18.10 -14.55 3.81
N TRP A 154 -19.21 -14.20 3.18
CA TRP A 154 -19.18 -13.36 1.98
C TRP A 154 -18.66 -11.94 2.26
N ALA A 155 -18.82 -11.41 3.49
CA ALA A 155 -18.25 -10.11 3.84
C ALA A 155 -16.71 -10.18 3.95
N VAL A 156 -16.17 -11.33 4.38
CA VAL A 156 -14.72 -11.58 4.38
C VAL A 156 -14.20 -11.68 2.93
N LEU A 157 -14.94 -12.36 2.05
CA LEU A 157 -14.59 -12.43 0.62
C LEU A 157 -14.58 -11.04 -0.03
N LEU A 158 -15.63 -10.24 0.25
CA LEU A 158 -15.72 -8.86 -0.23
C LEU A 158 -14.59 -7.99 0.32
N GLY A 159 -14.29 -8.10 1.62
CA GLY A 159 -13.20 -7.38 2.27
C GLY A 159 -11.84 -7.75 1.68
N GLY A 160 -11.59 -9.04 1.48
CA GLY A 160 -10.37 -9.53 0.83
C GLY A 160 -10.22 -8.99 -0.59
N LEU A 161 -11.31 -8.95 -1.36
CA LEU A 161 -11.32 -8.31 -2.69
C LEU A 161 -10.98 -6.82 -2.60
N VAL A 162 -11.54 -6.07 -1.63
CA VAL A 162 -11.23 -4.64 -1.44
C VAL A 162 -9.75 -4.45 -1.13
N VAL A 163 -9.18 -5.20 -0.18
CA VAL A 163 -7.77 -5.08 0.22
C VAL A 163 -6.84 -5.39 -0.96
N ALA A 164 -7.02 -6.54 -1.61
CA ALA A 164 -6.18 -6.95 -2.74
C ALA A 164 -6.30 -5.99 -3.94
N SER A 165 -7.52 -5.54 -4.23
CA SER A 165 -7.76 -4.58 -5.33
C SER A 165 -7.22 -3.19 -5.03
N ALA A 166 -7.27 -2.73 -3.77
CA ALA A 166 -6.66 -1.46 -3.37
C ALA A 166 -5.14 -1.51 -3.51
N ALA A 167 -4.50 -2.61 -3.09
CA ALA A 167 -3.07 -2.83 -3.27
C ALA A 167 -2.68 -2.76 -4.76
N ASN A 168 -3.36 -3.51 -5.61
CA ASN A 168 -3.08 -3.50 -7.05
C ASN A 168 -3.36 -2.14 -7.71
N THR A 169 -4.42 -1.43 -7.28
CA THR A 169 -4.71 -0.07 -7.79
C THR A 169 -3.61 0.92 -7.42
N ALA A 170 -3.05 0.83 -6.21
CA ALA A 170 -1.91 1.64 -5.80
C ALA A 170 -0.70 1.40 -6.70
N ASN A 171 -0.41 0.15 -7.01
CA ASN A 171 0.65 -0.23 -7.93
C ASN A 171 0.41 0.31 -9.36
N LEU A 172 -0.81 0.20 -9.87
CA LEU A 172 -1.16 0.77 -11.19
C LEU A 172 -0.97 2.30 -11.26
N LEU A 173 -0.95 2.99 -10.13
CA LEU A 173 -0.69 4.42 -10.04
C LEU A 173 0.79 4.76 -9.88
N ASP A 174 1.65 3.82 -9.44
CA ASP A 174 3.08 4.05 -9.19
C ASP A 174 3.94 4.08 -10.47
N LEU A 175 3.39 4.65 -11.56
CA LEU A 175 4.05 4.81 -12.86
C LEU A 175 4.67 6.19 -13.05
N ARG A 176 4.48 7.10 -12.12
CA ARG A 176 4.98 8.48 -12.18
C ARG A 176 5.34 8.96 -10.77
N PRO A 177 6.38 9.81 -10.63
CA PRO A 177 6.90 10.26 -9.34
C PRO A 177 5.82 10.85 -8.44
N GLY A 178 5.72 10.33 -7.22
CA GLY A 178 4.83 10.79 -6.17
C GLY A 178 3.33 10.52 -6.38
N ARG A 179 2.92 9.94 -7.52
CA ARG A 179 1.49 9.75 -7.83
C ARG A 179 0.81 8.82 -6.85
N CYS A 180 1.41 7.67 -6.54
CA CYS A 180 0.87 6.71 -5.59
C CYS A 180 0.69 7.35 -4.21
N ALA A 181 1.73 7.95 -3.64
CA ALA A 181 1.68 8.58 -2.33
C ALA A 181 0.67 9.75 -2.27
N LYS A 182 0.59 10.59 -3.30
CA LYS A 182 -0.39 11.71 -3.37
C LYS A 182 -1.85 11.26 -3.35
N VAL A 183 -2.14 10.05 -3.84
CA VAL A 183 -3.49 9.49 -3.82
C VAL A 183 -3.74 8.75 -2.51
N PHE A 184 -2.83 7.89 -2.09
CA PHE A 184 -3.08 6.97 -0.97
C PHE A 184 -2.85 7.59 0.41
N LEU A 185 -1.99 8.61 0.57
CA LEU A 185 -1.84 9.29 1.86
C LEU A 185 -3.10 10.07 2.27
N PRO A 186 -3.77 10.86 1.41
CA PRO A 186 -5.07 11.44 1.74
C PRO A 186 -6.14 10.39 2.02
N LEU A 187 -6.17 9.28 1.28
CA LEU A 187 -7.11 8.18 1.54
C LEU A 187 -6.81 7.49 2.87
N TRP A 188 -5.54 7.38 3.28
CA TRP A 188 -5.17 6.90 4.60
C TRP A 188 -5.73 7.81 5.71
N VAL A 189 -5.68 9.14 5.55
CA VAL A 189 -6.29 10.07 6.50
C VAL A 189 -7.80 9.84 6.61
N VAL A 190 -8.49 9.66 5.47
CA VAL A 190 -9.93 9.31 5.46
C VAL A 190 -10.15 7.96 6.16
N GLY A 191 -9.31 6.97 5.89
CA GLY A 191 -9.34 5.66 6.54
C GLY A 191 -9.18 5.75 8.08
N CYS A 192 -8.34 6.66 8.58
CA CYS A 192 -8.20 6.91 10.02
C CYS A 192 -9.49 7.48 10.67
N LEU A 193 -10.37 8.13 9.91
CA LEU A 193 -11.67 8.58 10.41
C LEU A 193 -12.64 7.40 10.55
N LEU A 194 -12.53 6.39 9.69
CA LEU A 194 -13.33 5.17 9.74
C LEU A 194 -12.82 4.19 10.79
N ASP A 195 -11.51 4.04 10.88
CA ASP A 195 -10.80 3.16 11.80
C ASP A 195 -9.65 3.91 12.51
N PRO A 196 -9.94 4.65 13.58
CA PRO A 196 -8.92 5.36 14.34
C PRO A 196 -7.86 4.44 14.96
N GLY A 197 -8.25 3.21 15.33
CA GLY A 197 -7.33 2.20 15.87
C GLY A 197 -6.34 1.72 14.82
N GLY A 198 -6.82 1.23 13.70
CA GLY A 198 -5.99 0.80 12.57
C GLY A 198 -5.13 1.95 12.04
N GLY A 199 -5.69 3.17 11.98
CA GLY A 199 -4.95 4.38 11.64
C GLY A 199 -3.76 4.63 12.57
N ALA A 200 -3.96 4.50 13.88
CA ALA A 200 -2.88 4.64 14.87
C ALA A 200 -1.78 3.58 14.67
N TRP A 201 -2.15 2.32 14.39
CA TRP A 201 -1.18 1.25 14.16
C TRP A 201 -0.40 1.42 12.85
N SER A 202 -1.04 1.91 11.78
CA SER A 202 -0.40 2.12 10.48
C SER A 202 0.32 3.46 10.32
N ALA A 203 0.30 4.31 11.35
CA ALA A 203 0.80 5.68 11.26
C ALA A 203 2.30 5.77 10.94
N GLY A 204 3.10 4.83 11.46
CA GLY A 204 4.52 4.75 11.13
C GLY A 204 4.78 4.47 9.65
N LEU A 205 3.95 3.63 9.02
CA LEU A 205 4.02 3.37 7.57
C LEU A 205 3.68 4.64 6.77
N ALA A 206 2.61 5.34 7.15
CA ALA A 206 2.23 6.59 6.50
C ALA A 206 3.31 7.67 6.64
N GLY A 207 3.94 7.76 7.81
CA GLY A 207 5.08 8.64 8.05
C GLY A 207 6.28 8.32 7.16
N ALA A 208 6.63 7.04 7.03
CA ALA A 208 7.70 6.60 6.14
C ALA A 208 7.40 6.88 4.66
N ALA A 209 6.13 6.73 4.24
CA ALA A 209 5.70 7.10 2.89
C ALA A 209 5.81 8.61 2.64
N LEU A 210 5.48 9.44 3.64
CA LEU A 210 5.72 10.89 3.57
C LEU A 210 7.21 11.22 3.48
N ALA A 211 8.07 10.49 4.18
CA ALA A 211 9.53 10.64 4.10
C ALA A 211 10.10 10.24 2.73
N ALA A 212 9.54 9.20 2.11
CA ALA A 212 9.93 8.73 0.78
C ALA A 212 9.54 9.72 -0.33
N LEU A 213 8.43 10.45 -0.16
CA LEU A 213 7.84 11.30 -1.18
C LEU A 213 8.80 12.34 -1.79
N PRO A 214 9.63 13.09 -1.04
CA PRO A 214 10.58 14.02 -1.64
C PRO A 214 11.62 13.36 -2.55
N PHE A 215 12.09 12.17 -2.21
CA PHE A 215 13.06 11.41 -3.01
C PHE A 215 12.41 10.86 -4.29
N ASP A 216 11.18 10.38 -4.21
CA ASP A 216 10.40 9.92 -5.35
C ASP A 216 10.08 11.10 -6.30
N LEU A 217 9.62 12.25 -5.79
CA LEU A 217 9.35 13.45 -6.58
C LEU A 217 10.60 13.99 -7.30
N ARG A 218 11.78 13.75 -6.78
CA ARG A 218 13.06 14.12 -7.38
C ARG A 218 13.62 13.06 -8.32
N GLU A 219 12.94 11.93 -8.46
CA GLU A 219 13.39 10.76 -9.23
C GLU A 219 14.75 10.21 -8.73
N GLU A 220 15.02 10.35 -7.42
CA GLU A 220 16.19 9.77 -6.76
C GLU A 220 15.95 8.28 -6.45
N GLY A 221 14.68 7.87 -6.37
CA GLY A 221 14.20 6.51 -6.23
C GLY A 221 12.70 6.44 -6.48
N MET A 222 12.13 5.24 -6.44
CA MET A 222 10.69 4.98 -6.59
C MET A 222 10.20 4.12 -5.43
N LEU A 223 8.90 4.20 -5.09
CA LEU A 223 8.29 3.29 -4.12
C LEU A 223 8.43 1.83 -4.55
N GLY A 224 8.22 1.56 -5.83
CA GLY A 224 8.16 0.22 -6.37
C GLY A 224 6.92 -0.55 -5.91
N ASP A 225 6.80 -1.77 -6.40
CA ASP A 225 5.66 -2.65 -6.10
C ASP A 225 5.55 -2.93 -4.59
N ALA A 226 6.69 -3.05 -3.90
CA ALA A 226 6.74 -3.25 -2.45
C ALA A 226 6.02 -2.12 -1.70
N GLY A 227 6.33 -0.86 -2.02
CA GLY A 227 5.75 0.29 -1.33
C GLY A 227 4.32 0.58 -1.75
N ALA A 228 4.05 0.55 -3.04
CA ALA A 228 2.72 0.84 -3.58
C ALA A 228 1.68 -0.17 -3.10
N ASN A 229 1.96 -1.47 -3.18
CA ASN A 229 1.05 -2.51 -2.71
C ASN A 229 0.76 -2.37 -1.20
N ALA A 230 1.76 -2.06 -0.38
CA ALA A 230 1.58 -1.88 1.05
C ALA A 230 0.67 -0.69 1.39
N LEU A 231 0.87 0.47 0.73
CA LEU A 231 0.01 1.65 0.90
C LEU A 231 -1.44 1.32 0.55
N GLY A 232 -1.66 0.69 -0.61
CA GLY A 232 -2.98 0.30 -1.05
C GLY A 232 -3.65 -0.69 -0.10
N ALA A 233 -2.93 -1.73 0.34
CA ALA A 233 -3.45 -2.74 1.25
C ALA A 233 -3.85 -2.16 2.60
N VAL A 234 -3.02 -1.28 3.18
CA VAL A 234 -3.33 -0.61 4.45
C VAL A 234 -4.59 0.26 4.31
N VAL A 235 -4.70 1.07 3.25
CA VAL A 235 -5.91 1.86 2.99
C VAL A 235 -7.13 0.96 2.80
N GLY A 236 -7.00 -0.11 2.00
CA GLY A 236 -8.07 -1.11 1.82
C GLY A 236 -8.52 -1.72 3.15
N THR A 237 -7.58 -2.01 4.06
CA THR A 237 -7.87 -2.56 5.38
C THR A 237 -8.64 -1.57 6.25
N LEU A 238 -8.25 -0.30 6.27
CA LEU A 238 -8.95 0.75 7.03
C LEU A 238 -10.40 0.93 6.55
N LEU A 239 -10.67 0.73 5.26
CA LEU A 239 -12.03 0.81 4.71
C LEU A 239 -12.95 -0.31 5.26
N LEU A 240 -12.41 -1.44 5.75
CA LEU A 240 -13.21 -2.56 6.28
C LEU A 240 -13.99 -2.18 7.54
N ALA A 241 -13.55 -1.16 8.28
CA ALA A 241 -14.29 -0.61 9.43
C ALA A 241 -15.52 0.21 9.03
N GLY A 242 -15.66 0.54 7.75
CA GLY A 242 -16.78 1.31 7.24
C GLY A 242 -18.09 0.52 7.16
N PRO A 243 -19.20 1.20 6.88
CA PRO A 243 -20.48 0.55 6.67
C PRO A 243 -20.45 -0.33 5.41
N MET A 244 -21.30 -1.36 5.36
CA MET A 244 -21.30 -2.35 4.30
C MET A 244 -21.48 -1.75 2.89
N TRP A 245 -22.31 -0.72 2.75
CA TRP A 245 -22.46 -0.04 1.46
C TRP A 245 -21.16 0.55 0.93
N LEU A 246 -20.27 1.05 1.85
CA LEU A 246 -18.96 1.58 1.48
C LEU A 246 -18.04 0.47 0.94
N LEU A 247 -18.09 -0.72 1.53
CA LEU A 247 -17.32 -1.87 1.04
C LEU A 247 -17.76 -2.28 -0.38
N TRP A 248 -19.08 -2.33 -0.63
CA TRP A 248 -19.61 -2.60 -1.95
C TRP A 248 -19.21 -1.53 -2.96
N ALA A 249 -19.33 -0.26 -2.58
CA ALA A 249 -18.91 0.86 -3.44
C ALA A 249 -17.41 0.83 -3.73
N ALA A 250 -16.56 0.60 -2.70
CA ALA A 250 -15.13 0.46 -2.86
C ALA A 250 -14.76 -0.71 -3.76
N ALA A 251 -15.37 -1.88 -3.56
CA ALA A 251 -15.14 -3.04 -4.42
C ALA A 251 -15.52 -2.74 -5.88
N ALA A 252 -16.70 -2.15 -6.10
CA ALA A 252 -17.16 -1.80 -7.45
C ALA A 252 -16.21 -0.82 -8.14
N VAL A 253 -15.79 0.24 -7.45
CA VAL A 253 -14.84 1.24 -7.99
C VAL A 253 -13.48 0.62 -8.27
N LEU A 254 -12.91 -0.13 -7.31
CA LEU A 254 -11.59 -0.74 -7.46
C LEU A 254 -11.56 -1.77 -8.60
N VAL A 255 -12.59 -2.62 -8.70
CA VAL A 255 -12.72 -3.58 -9.80
C VAL A 255 -12.89 -2.84 -11.14
N ALA A 256 -13.72 -1.80 -11.19
CA ALA A 256 -13.88 -1.00 -12.41
C ALA A 256 -12.58 -0.34 -12.85
N LEU A 257 -11.76 0.18 -11.90
CA LEU A 257 -10.43 0.73 -12.20
C LEU A 257 -9.48 -0.33 -12.78
N GLN A 258 -9.49 -1.54 -12.24
CA GLN A 258 -8.65 -2.62 -12.77
C GLN A 258 -9.08 -3.06 -14.17
N LEU A 259 -10.38 -3.21 -14.41
CA LEU A 259 -10.91 -3.53 -15.74
C LEU A 259 -10.62 -2.40 -16.74
N ALA A 260 -10.70 -1.14 -16.29
CA ALA A 260 -10.34 0.02 -17.12
C ALA A 260 -8.84 0.02 -17.45
N ALA A 261 -7.96 -0.33 -16.51
CA ALA A 261 -6.50 -0.38 -16.72
C ALA A 261 -6.08 -1.38 -17.79
N GLU A 262 -6.86 -2.45 -18.00
CA GLU A 262 -6.63 -3.41 -19.10
C GLU A 262 -6.83 -2.78 -20.51
N ARG A 263 -7.62 -1.70 -20.59
CA ARG A 263 -8.02 -1.07 -21.86
C ARG A 263 -7.47 0.34 -22.04
N VAL A 264 -7.25 1.05 -20.94
CA VAL A 264 -6.91 2.47 -20.95
C VAL A 264 -5.71 2.74 -20.05
N SER A 265 -4.73 3.47 -20.54
CA SER A 265 -3.59 3.93 -19.73
C SER A 265 -4.03 5.06 -18.78
N PHE A 266 -3.92 4.84 -17.47
CA PHE A 266 -4.18 5.88 -16.45
C PHE A 266 -3.32 7.13 -16.68
N THR A 267 -2.07 6.96 -17.09
CA THR A 267 -1.20 8.09 -17.42
C THR A 267 -1.81 8.94 -18.54
N ARG A 268 -2.35 8.32 -19.60
CA ARG A 268 -2.98 9.05 -20.70
C ARG A 268 -4.23 9.80 -20.26
N VAL A 269 -5.07 9.19 -19.40
CA VAL A 269 -6.27 9.82 -18.84
C VAL A 269 -5.91 11.02 -17.97
N ILE A 270 -4.91 10.86 -17.09
CA ILE A 270 -4.45 11.93 -16.20
C ILE A 270 -3.86 13.09 -17.01
N GLU A 271 -3.02 12.80 -18.01
CA GLU A 271 -2.42 13.81 -18.88
C GLU A 271 -3.46 14.54 -19.75
N GLY A 272 -4.55 13.86 -20.13
CA GLY A 272 -5.65 14.45 -20.88
C GLY A 272 -6.54 15.42 -20.09
N ASN A 273 -6.55 15.34 -18.77
CA ASN A 273 -7.36 16.21 -17.89
C ASN A 273 -6.50 17.28 -17.21
N ARG A 274 -6.86 18.56 -17.36
CA ARG A 274 -6.07 19.68 -16.83
C ARG A 274 -5.89 19.63 -15.30
N VAL A 275 -6.96 19.30 -14.56
CA VAL A 275 -6.96 19.27 -13.09
C VAL A 275 -6.11 18.08 -12.60
N LEU A 276 -6.36 16.89 -13.14
CA LEU A 276 -5.61 15.69 -12.77
C LEU A 276 -4.12 15.85 -13.11
N ARG A 277 -3.81 16.41 -14.26
CA ARG A 277 -2.42 16.69 -14.67
C ARG A 277 -1.74 17.69 -13.75
N ALA A 278 -2.42 18.76 -13.32
CA ALA A 278 -1.87 19.74 -12.39
C ALA A 278 -1.56 19.08 -11.02
N ALA A 279 -2.49 18.30 -10.49
CA ALA A 279 -2.30 17.55 -9.24
C ALA A 279 -1.17 16.52 -9.36
N ASP A 280 -1.10 15.79 -10.49
CA ASP A 280 -0.08 14.80 -10.77
C ASP A 280 1.33 15.42 -10.83
N ARG A 281 1.46 16.61 -11.42
CA ARG A 281 2.74 17.33 -11.54
C ARG A 281 3.17 18.07 -10.28
N LEU A 282 2.28 18.25 -9.31
CA LEU A 282 2.59 18.99 -8.09
C LEU A 282 3.84 18.44 -7.39
N GLY A 283 4.84 19.31 -7.17
CA GLY A 283 6.09 18.97 -6.48
C GLY A 283 7.11 18.17 -7.29
N ARG A 284 6.84 17.79 -8.55
CA ARG A 284 7.85 17.18 -9.41
C ARG A 284 8.91 18.20 -9.83
N ARG A 285 10.15 17.78 -9.98
CA ARG A 285 11.18 18.57 -10.68
C ARG A 285 10.76 18.73 -12.14
N GLY A 286 10.73 19.98 -12.61
CA GLY A 286 10.11 20.39 -13.86
C GLY A 286 10.37 19.47 -15.07
N ASP A 287 9.27 19.28 -15.79
CA ASP A 287 9.26 18.74 -17.15
C ASP A 287 9.81 19.77 -18.12
#